data_b1b2e812d95d2318ee576cb586c96000
#
_entry.id   b1b2e812d95d2318ee576cb586c96000
#
_cell.length_a   1.000
_cell.length_b   1.000
_cell.length_c   1.000
_cell.angle_alpha   90.00
_cell.angle_beta   90.00
_cell.angle_gamma   90.00
#
_symmetry.space_group_name_H-M   'P 1'
#
loop_
_entity.id
_entity.type
_entity.pdbx_description
1 polymer ?
#
loop_
_entity_poly.entity_id
_entity_poly.type
_entity_poly.pdbx_seq_one_letter_code
_entity_poly.pdbx_strand_id
1 'polypeptide(L)'
;MPPPVLVSDSVALPALCQHIPAGAKTLAEKYWPGGLTLVLRAQESLGMDLGETNGTLAVRVPDQDQTRELLRMTGPLAVSSANKSGHPAALTAQEAADQLGVEVAVYLDAGPSRVGESSTIIDFVSTTDGKVVRQGALSLEAIHEVAPDVIGMEPPTNDQDSSENHGSDAAPTEATSTQSEIEG
;
A
#
# COMPACT_ATOMS: atom_id res chain seq x y z
N MET A 1 -7.80 0.87 -0.22
CA MET A 1 -7.34 -0.38 0.45
C MET A 1 -7.83 -0.34 1.89
N PRO A 2 -8.39 -1.44 2.41
CA PRO A 2 -8.75 -1.52 3.82
C PRO A 2 -7.52 -1.30 4.72
N PRO A 3 -7.71 -0.85 5.98
CA PRO A 3 -6.61 -0.61 6.90
C PRO A 3 -5.86 -1.92 7.21
N PRO A 4 -4.53 -1.90 7.28
CA PRO A 4 -3.78 -3.05 7.74
C PRO A 4 -4.03 -3.33 9.22
N VAL A 5 -3.91 -4.61 9.60
CA VAL A 5 -3.99 -5.06 10.97
C VAL A 5 -2.59 -5.35 11.49
N LEU A 6 -2.22 -4.70 12.59
CA LEU A 6 -0.98 -5.00 13.29
C LEU A 6 -1.19 -6.10 14.31
N VAL A 7 -0.19 -6.98 14.41
CA VAL A 7 -0.12 -8.07 15.40
C VAL A 7 1.21 -8.05 16.14
N SER A 8 1.24 -8.61 17.35
CA SER A 8 2.44 -8.65 18.18
C SER A 8 3.55 -9.56 17.62
N ASP A 9 3.16 -10.66 16.97
CA ASP A 9 4.05 -11.64 16.34
C ASP A 9 3.32 -12.50 15.30
N SER A 10 4.08 -13.32 14.56
CA SER A 10 3.57 -14.16 13.47
C SER A 10 2.66 -15.32 13.94
N VAL A 11 2.69 -15.68 15.22
CA VAL A 11 1.85 -16.75 15.79
C VAL A 11 0.36 -16.39 15.68
N ALA A 12 0.02 -15.10 15.59
CA ALA A 12 -1.35 -14.64 15.40
C ALA A 12 -1.92 -14.96 13.99
N LEU A 13 -1.08 -15.22 12.98
CA LEU A 13 -1.54 -15.41 11.59
C LEU A 13 -2.61 -16.48 11.41
N PRO A 14 -2.48 -17.71 11.95
CA PRO A 14 -3.49 -18.74 11.75
C PRO A 14 -4.85 -18.43 12.39
N ALA A 15 -4.87 -17.57 13.40
CA ALA A 15 -6.11 -17.11 14.03
C ALA A 15 -6.84 -16.05 13.19
N LEU A 16 -6.11 -15.31 12.36
CA LEU A 16 -6.64 -14.19 11.57
C LEU A 16 -6.85 -14.56 10.10
N CYS A 17 -6.03 -15.46 9.58
CA CYS A 17 -5.96 -15.79 8.15
C CYS A 17 -6.09 -17.30 7.92
N GLN A 18 -6.74 -17.64 6.81
CA GLN A 18 -6.85 -19.01 6.33
C GLN A 18 -5.98 -19.22 5.07
N HIS A 19 -5.67 -20.48 4.77
CA HIS A 19 -4.91 -20.87 3.58
C HIS A 19 -3.61 -20.07 3.38
N ILE A 20 -2.78 -20.00 4.45
CA ILE A 20 -1.52 -19.25 4.42
C ILE A 20 -0.48 -20.00 3.57
N PRO A 21 -0.09 -19.48 2.38
CA PRO A 21 0.90 -20.14 1.50
C PRO A 21 2.27 -20.29 2.17
N ALA A 22 3.07 -21.25 1.70
CA ALA A 22 4.40 -21.50 2.23
C ALA A 22 5.31 -20.27 2.08
N GLY A 23 5.28 -19.61 0.91
CA GLY A 23 6.03 -18.37 0.67
C GLY A 23 5.68 -17.25 1.64
N ALA A 24 4.38 -17.09 1.97
CA ALA A 24 3.96 -16.11 2.97
C ALA A 24 4.51 -16.41 4.37
N LYS A 25 4.54 -17.69 4.77
CA LYS A 25 5.12 -18.10 6.07
C LYS A 25 6.62 -17.82 6.11
N THR A 26 7.36 -18.22 5.09
CA THR A 26 8.82 -18.03 5.01
C THR A 26 9.18 -16.53 5.04
N LEU A 27 8.42 -15.70 4.33
CA LEU A 27 8.61 -14.25 4.34
C LEU A 27 8.31 -13.64 5.72
N ALA A 28 7.23 -14.08 6.38
CA ALA A 28 6.90 -13.65 7.73
C ALA A 28 7.98 -14.04 8.75
N GLU A 29 8.50 -15.27 8.70
CA GLU A 29 9.58 -15.74 9.57
C GLU A 29 10.88 -14.97 9.37
N LYS A 30 11.19 -14.55 8.14
CA LYS A 30 12.42 -13.83 7.82
C LYS A 30 12.34 -12.33 8.10
N TYR A 31 11.20 -11.69 7.81
CA TYR A 31 11.09 -10.23 7.74
C TYR A 31 10.16 -9.61 8.78
N TRP A 32 9.60 -10.39 9.69
CA TRP A 32 8.88 -9.90 10.86
C TRP A 32 9.67 -10.10 12.16
N PRO A 33 9.68 -9.09 13.01
CA PRO A 33 9.10 -7.74 12.89
C PRO A 33 9.81 -6.90 11.82
N GLY A 34 9.03 -6.09 11.06
CA GLY A 34 9.68 -5.28 10.03
C GLY A 34 8.77 -4.60 9.02
N GLY A 35 9.40 -4.25 7.88
CA GLY A 35 8.78 -3.51 6.77
C GLY A 35 8.03 -4.37 5.77
N LEU A 36 7.47 -5.52 6.17
CA LEU A 36 6.67 -6.40 5.33
C LEU A 36 5.21 -6.38 5.76
N THR A 37 4.31 -6.23 4.80
CA THR A 37 2.86 -6.44 4.96
C THR A 37 2.42 -7.55 4.02
N LEU A 38 1.69 -8.53 4.55
CA LEU A 38 1.13 -9.64 3.77
C LEU A 38 -0.38 -9.46 3.64
N VAL A 39 -0.91 -9.55 2.42
CA VAL A 39 -2.35 -9.62 2.17
C VAL A 39 -2.72 -11.09 1.99
N LEU A 40 -3.60 -11.56 2.85
CA LEU A 40 -4.00 -12.95 2.97
C LEU A 40 -5.53 -13.07 3.01
N ARG A 41 -6.06 -14.26 2.82
CA ARG A 41 -7.48 -14.55 3.00
C ARG A 41 -7.82 -14.48 4.49
N ALA A 42 -8.77 -13.62 4.87
CA ALA A 42 -9.24 -13.50 6.24
C ALA A 42 -9.97 -14.77 6.71
N GLN A 43 -9.92 -15.07 8.02
CA GLN A 43 -10.83 -16.05 8.62
C GLN A 43 -12.27 -15.56 8.52
N GLU A 44 -13.21 -16.44 8.18
CA GLU A 44 -14.63 -16.11 8.09
C GLU A 44 -15.23 -15.68 9.44
N SER A 45 -14.66 -16.20 10.53
CA SER A 45 -15.06 -15.88 11.90
C SER A 45 -14.45 -14.60 12.45
N LEU A 46 -13.68 -13.85 11.63
CA LEU A 46 -13.03 -12.62 12.09
C LEU A 46 -14.07 -11.55 12.38
N GLY A 47 -14.25 -11.23 13.67
CA GLY A 47 -15.22 -10.25 14.14
C GLY A 47 -14.77 -8.78 14.02
N MET A 48 -13.79 -8.48 13.16
CA MET A 48 -13.30 -7.11 12.92
C MET A 48 -14.06 -6.47 11.76
N ASP A 49 -14.66 -5.31 12.00
CA ASP A 49 -15.20 -4.48 10.92
C ASP A 49 -14.08 -3.65 10.30
N LEU A 50 -13.63 -4.05 9.12
CA LEU A 50 -12.57 -3.39 8.35
C LEU A 50 -13.12 -2.74 7.07
N GLY A 51 -14.44 -2.62 6.96
CA GLY A 51 -15.13 -2.17 5.75
C GLY A 51 -15.11 -3.23 4.64
N GLU A 52 -15.19 -2.81 3.37
CA GLU A 52 -15.20 -3.71 2.23
C GLU A 52 -13.81 -4.29 1.97
N THR A 53 -13.52 -5.46 2.52
CA THR A 53 -12.23 -6.15 2.39
C THR A 53 -12.25 -7.26 1.34
N ASN A 54 -13.43 -7.62 0.80
CA ASN A 54 -13.62 -8.79 -0.07
C ASN A 54 -13.05 -10.09 0.52
N GLY A 55 -13.11 -10.24 1.85
CA GLY A 55 -12.56 -11.39 2.57
C GLY A 55 -11.04 -11.44 2.60
N THR A 56 -10.37 -10.31 2.46
CA THR A 56 -8.90 -10.20 2.57
C THR A 56 -8.48 -9.46 3.83
N LEU A 57 -7.27 -9.71 4.29
CA LEU A 57 -6.68 -9.06 5.45
C LEU A 57 -5.21 -8.73 5.17
N ALA A 58 -4.84 -7.46 5.34
CA ALA A 58 -3.44 -7.05 5.33
C ALA A 58 -2.87 -7.13 6.75
N VAL A 59 -1.82 -7.91 6.97
CA VAL A 59 -1.23 -8.16 8.30
C VAL A 59 0.23 -7.75 8.33
N ARG A 60 0.65 -7.17 9.45
CA ARG A 60 2.05 -6.78 9.69
C ARG A 60 2.42 -6.94 11.15
N VAL A 61 3.67 -7.36 11.43
CA VAL A 61 4.31 -7.24 12.75
C VAL A 61 5.24 -6.02 12.71
N PRO A 62 4.96 -4.94 13.48
CA PRO A 62 5.78 -3.74 13.45
C PRO A 62 7.12 -3.95 14.18
N ASP A 63 8.22 -3.35 13.66
CA ASP A 63 9.52 -3.31 14.31
C ASP A 63 9.58 -2.14 15.31
N GLN A 64 8.75 -2.22 16.34
CA GLN A 64 8.71 -1.29 17.47
C GLN A 64 8.21 -2.02 18.72
N ASP A 65 9.04 -2.13 19.73
CA ASP A 65 8.75 -2.94 20.91
C ASP A 65 7.54 -2.44 21.71
N GLN A 66 7.39 -1.11 21.86
CA GLN A 66 6.25 -0.50 22.56
C GLN A 66 4.91 -0.81 21.86
N THR A 67 4.90 -0.74 20.53
CA THR A 67 3.71 -1.12 19.75
C THR A 67 3.42 -2.61 19.90
N ARG A 68 4.42 -3.46 19.85
CA ARG A 68 4.24 -4.92 20.04
C ARG A 68 3.77 -5.25 21.45
N GLU A 69 4.24 -4.52 22.47
CA GLU A 69 3.75 -4.68 23.85
C GLU A 69 2.28 -4.29 23.95
N LEU A 70 1.87 -3.14 23.37
CA LEU A 70 0.47 -2.75 23.28
C LEU A 70 -0.36 -3.86 22.62
N LEU A 71 0.09 -4.39 21.49
CA LEU A 71 -0.62 -5.45 20.76
C LEU A 71 -0.73 -6.76 21.54
N ARG A 72 0.20 -7.07 22.45
CA ARG A 72 0.07 -8.21 23.39
C ARG A 72 -1.04 -7.99 24.41
N MET A 73 -1.28 -6.73 24.80
CA MET A 73 -2.30 -6.38 25.77
C MET A 73 -3.70 -6.26 25.15
N THR A 74 -3.79 -5.68 23.96
CA THR A 74 -5.06 -5.36 23.29
C THR A 74 -5.52 -6.43 22.30
N GLY A 75 -4.62 -7.27 21.82
CA GLY A 75 -4.82 -8.08 20.63
C GLY A 75 -4.56 -7.28 19.34
N PRO A 76 -4.90 -7.86 18.18
CA PRO A 76 -4.74 -7.23 16.86
C PRO A 76 -5.48 -5.90 16.74
N LEU A 77 -4.85 -4.89 16.13
CA LEU A 77 -5.43 -3.56 15.91
C LEU A 77 -5.41 -3.18 14.42
N ALA A 78 -6.54 -2.71 13.91
CA ALA A 78 -6.59 -2.03 12.63
C ALA A 78 -5.97 -0.63 12.77
N VAL A 79 -5.13 -0.24 11.83
CA VAL A 79 -4.35 0.99 11.92
C VAL A 79 -4.36 1.80 10.64
N SER A 80 -4.19 3.11 10.79
CA SER A 80 -3.91 4.02 9.68
C SER A 80 -2.77 4.97 10.07
N SER A 81 -2.31 5.79 9.13
CA SER A 81 -1.37 6.87 9.45
C SER A 81 -2.03 7.90 10.36
N ALA A 82 -1.24 8.47 11.29
CA ALA A 82 -1.71 9.48 12.24
C ALA A 82 -1.66 10.88 11.59
N ASN A 83 -2.70 11.19 10.79
CA ASN A 83 -2.84 12.47 10.09
C ASN A 83 -4.29 12.72 9.69
N LYS A 84 -4.65 13.99 9.48
CA LYS A 84 -5.87 14.34 8.75
C LYS A 84 -5.75 13.91 7.29
N SER A 85 -6.86 13.51 6.68
CA SER A 85 -6.87 13.09 5.27
C SER A 85 -6.23 14.15 4.37
N GLY A 86 -5.31 13.74 3.51
CA GLY A 86 -4.56 14.62 2.62
C GLY A 86 -3.37 15.35 3.24
N HIS A 87 -3.14 15.21 4.55
CA HIS A 87 -1.97 15.79 5.23
C HIS A 87 -0.84 14.75 5.39
N PRO A 88 0.42 15.19 5.56
CA PRO A 88 1.53 14.30 5.89
C PRO A 88 1.28 13.55 7.20
N ALA A 89 1.74 12.30 7.28
CA ALA A 89 1.70 11.52 8.51
C ALA A 89 2.56 12.19 9.59
N ALA A 90 2.04 12.26 10.83
CA ALA A 90 2.78 12.79 11.97
C ALA A 90 3.99 11.90 12.28
N LEU A 91 5.10 12.52 12.64
CA LEU A 91 6.34 11.86 13.05
C LEU A 91 6.49 11.78 14.57
N THR A 92 5.73 12.57 15.30
CA THR A 92 5.71 12.60 16.77
C THR A 92 4.29 12.51 17.31
N ALA A 93 4.14 12.08 18.56
CA ALA A 93 2.84 12.08 19.23
C ALA A 93 2.24 13.49 19.33
N GLN A 94 3.09 14.51 19.50
CA GLN A 94 2.66 15.91 19.55
C GLN A 94 2.09 16.35 18.19
N GLU A 95 2.77 16.08 17.08
CA GLU A 95 2.28 16.40 15.74
C GLU A 95 0.95 15.67 15.44
N ALA A 96 0.81 14.41 15.89
CA ALA A 96 -0.44 13.68 15.77
C ALA A 96 -1.56 14.35 16.57
N ALA A 97 -1.29 14.77 17.80
CA ALA A 97 -2.23 15.49 18.66
C ALA A 97 -2.63 16.85 18.09
N ASP A 98 -1.69 17.58 17.50
CA ASP A 98 -1.95 18.87 16.83
C ASP A 98 -2.85 18.72 15.60
N GLN A 99 -2.72 17.60 14.87
CA GLN A 99 -3.57 17.33 13.72
C GLN A 99 -4.94 16.77 14.11
N LEU A 100 -5.00 15.80 15.01
CA LEU A 100 -6.19 14.98 15.28
C LEU A 100 -6.98 15.47 16.51
N GLY A 101 -6.32 16.17 17.44
CA GLY A 101 -6.97 16.80 18.61
C GLY A 101 -7.79 15.80 19.42
N VAL A 102 -9.01 16.18 19.72
CA VAL A 102 -9.94 15.41 20.57
C VAL A 102 -10.60 14.21 19.86
N GLU A 103 -10.40 14.05 18.57
CA GLU A 103 -10.90 12.91 17.80
C GLU A 103 -10.20 11.59 18.19
N VAL A 104 -9.01 11.70 18.78
CA VAL A 104 -8.23 10.58 19.30
C VAL A 104 -8.19 10.66 20.82
N ALA A 105 -8.66 9.61 21.48
CA ALA A 105 -8.78 9.57 22.94
C ALA A 105 -7.43 9.46 23.65
N VAL A 106 -6.45 8.79 23.06
CA VAL A 106 -5.14 8.52 23.69
C VAL A 106 -4.02 8.64 22.66
N TYR A 107 -2.99 9.40 23.01
CA TYR A 107 -1.74 9.49 22.26
C TYR A 107 -0.64 8.82 23.08
N LEU A 108 -0.06 7.77 22.52
CA LEU A 108 1.07 7.06 23.14
C LEU A 108 2.37 7.57 22.51
N ASP A 109 3.22 8.15 23.34
CA ASP A 109 4.52 8.65 22.92
C ASP A 109 5.61 7.62 23.22
N ALA A 110 6.20 7.06 22.18
CA ALA A 110 7.35 6.17 22.23
C ALA A 110 8.59 6.79 21.53
N GLY A 111 8.63 8.12 21.47
CA GLY A 111 9.60 8.89 20.71
C GLY A 111 9.20 9.10 19.25
N PRO A 112 10.03 9.79 18.47
CA PRO A 112 9.73 10.09 17.08
C PRO A 112 9.66 8.83 16.24
N SER A 113 8.73 8.81 15.29
CA SER A 113 8.66 7.77 14.28
C SER A 113 9.96 7.69 13.50
N ARG A 114 10.45 6.47 13.28
CA ARG A 114 11.57 6.29 12.35
C ARG A 114 11.08 6.75 10.97
N VAL A 115 11.72 7.79 10.44
CA VAL A 115 11.52 8.20 9.05
C VAL A 115 12.08 7.08 8.18
N GLY A 116 11.22 6.31 7.56
CA GLY A 116 11.62 5.17 6.77
C GLY A 116 10.63 4.92 5.63
N GLU A 117 11.03 4.08 4.73
CA GLU A 117 10.17 3.64 3.64
C GLU A 117 8.93 2.93 4.20
N SER A 118 7.82 3.11 3.53
CA SER A 118 6.60 2.36 3.82
C SER A 118 6.86 0.86 3.65
N SER A 119 6.04 0.00 4.27
CA SER A 119 6.19 -1.44 4.10
C SER A 119 6.02 -1.87 2.64
N THR A 120 6.79 -2.88 2.22
CA THR A 120 6.50 -3.63 1.00
C THR A 120 5.24 -4.48 1.25
N ILE A 121 4.30 -4.45 0.32
CA ILE A 121 3.04 -5.21 0.41
C ILE A 121 3.06 -6.31 -0.63
N ILE A 122 2.84 -7.55 -0.19
CA ILE A 122 2.73 -8.73 -1.05
C ILE A 122 1.33 -9.33 -0.90
N ASP A 123 0.63 -9.49 -2.02
CA ASP A 123 -0.69 -10.10 -2.10
C ASP A 123 -0.58 -11.58 -2.45
N PHE A 124 -1.05 -12.43 -1.53
CA PHE A 124 -1.16 -13.89 -1.68
C PHE A 124 -2.60 -14.36 -1.91
N VAL A 125 -3.53 -13.43 -2.16
CA VAL A 125 -4.93 -13.77 -2.44
C VAL A 125 -5.18 -13.90 -3.93
N SER A 126 -4.59 -13.01 -4.73
CA SER A 126 -4.70 -13.06 -6.20
C SER A 126 -3.87 -14.20 -6.82
N THR A 127 -2.77 -14.57 -6.17
CA THR A 127 -1.94 -15.72 -6.56
C THR A 127 -1.27 -16.35 -5.32
N THR A 128 -1.12 -17.67 -5.32
CA THR A 128 -0.45 -18.42 -4.24
C THR A 128 1.04 -18.15 -4.17
N ASP A 129 1.66 -17.74 -5.27
CA ASP A 129 3.08 -17.40 -5.34
C ASP A 129 3.38 -16.03 -4.72
N GLY A 130 2.36 -15.20 -4.59
CA GLY A 130 2.45 -13.83 -4.10
C GLY A 130 2.82 -12.83 -5.19
N LYS A 131 2.22 -11.64 -5.14
CA LYS A 131 2.53 -10.51 -6.04
C LYS A 131 2.83 -9.27 -5.23
N VAL A 132 3.94 -8.61 -5.52
CA VAL A 132 4.24 -7.29 -4.93
C VAL A 132 3.26 -6.28 -5.48
N VAL A 133 2.42 -5.71 -4.62
CA VAL A 133 1.44 -4.67 -4.99
C VAL A 133 1.86 -3.27 -4.56
N ARG A 134 2.85 -3.18 -3.68
CA ARG A 134 3.53 -1.94 -3.32
C ARG A 134 4.98 -2.24 -2.93
N GLN A 135 5.90 -1.62 -3.61
CA GLN A 135 7.32 -1.64 -3.24
C GLN A 135 7.55 -0.66 -2.08
N GLY A 136 8.32 -1.08 -1.10
CA GLY A 136 8.70 -0.31 0.08
C GLY A 136 10.04 -0.80 0.62
N ALA A 137 10.17 -0.94 1.93
CA ALA A 137 11.41 -1.23 2.63
C ALA A 137 12.14 -2.52 2.22
N LEU A 138 11.45 -3.49 1.61
CA LEU A 138 12.08 -4.72 1.12
C LEU A 138 12.18 -4.70 -0.40
N SER A 139 13.40 -4.89 -0.93
CA SER A 139 13.61 -5.02 -2.35
C SER A 139 13.11 -6.37 -2.88
N LEU A 140 12.85 -6.45 -4.19
CA LEU A 140 12.42 -7.70 -4.82
C LEU A 140 13.53 -8.77 -4.73
N GLU A 141 14.79 -8.39 -4.82
CA GLU A 141 15.93 -9.29 -4.67
C GLU A 141 15.94 -9.94 -3.29
N ALA A 142 15.75 -9.15 -2.23
CA ALA A 142 15.68 -9.66 -0.86
C ALA A 142 14.49 -10.63 -0.66
N ILE A 143 13.35 -10.33 -1.29
CA ILE A 143 12.18 -11.22 -1.28
C ILE A 143 12.50 -12.54 -1.98
N HIS A 144 13.14 -12.49 -3.15
CA HIS A 144 13.49 -13.68 -3.94
C HIS A 144 14.53 -14.59 -3.26
N GLU A 145 15.34 -14.08 -2.32
CA GLU A 145 16.23 -14.94 -1.52
C GLU A 145 15.49 -16.03 -0.72
N VAL A 146 14.25 -15.77 -0.34
CA VAL A 146 13.47 -16.70 0.51
C VAL A 146 12.14 -17.15 -0.13
N ALA A 147 11.65 -16.41 -1.11
CA ALA A 147 10.42 -16.70 -1.85
C ALA A 147 10.62 -16.34 -3.34
N PRO A 148 11.36 -17.18 -4.10
CA PRO A 148 11.78 -16.87 -5.47
C PRO A 148 10.62 -16.76 -6.47
N ASP A 149 9.47 -17.36 -6.15
CA ASP A 149 8.29 -17.40 -7.02
C ASP A 149 7.44 -16.12 -6.91
N VAL A 150 7.74 -15.21 -5.97
CA VAL A 150 6.99 -13.96 -5.80
C VAL A 150 7.14 -13.08 -7.05
N ILE A 151 5.99 -12.67 -7.58
CA ILE A 151 5.92 -11.83 -8.79
C ILE A 151 6.18 -10.37 -8.40
N GLY A 152 7.13 -9.73 -9.08
CA GLY A 152 7.41 -8.29 -8.94
C GLY A 152 6.26 -7.41 -9.44
N MET A 153 6.35 -6.11 -9.17
CA MET A 153 5.42 -5.14 -9.76
C MET A 153 5.66 -5.06 -11.28
N GLU A 154 4.57 -5.05 -12.04
CA GLU A 154 4.65 -4.68 -13.45
C GLU A 154 5.10 -3.22 -13.57
N PRO A 155 6.02 -2.88 -14.49
CA PRO A 155 6.33 -1.49 -14.77
C PRO A 155 5.04 -0.78 -15.22
N PRO A 156 4.86 0.52 -14.88
CA PRO A 156 3.70 1.26 -15.35
C PRO A 156 3.64 1.17 -16.87
N THR A 157 2.54 0.66 -17.41
CA THR A 157 2.28 0.67 -18.85
C THR A 157 2.18 2.12 -19.28
N ASN A 158 3.14 2.57 -20.07
CA ASN A 158 3.09 3.87 -20.70
C ASN A 158 2.06 3.79 -21.84
N ASP A 159 0.79 4.06 -21.52
CA ASP A 159 -0.25 4.25 -22.53
C ASP A 159 -0.07 5.64 -23.18
N GLN A 160 1.09 5.84 -23.83
CA GLN A 160 1.33 6.95 -24.75
C GLN A 160 2.03 6.42 -25.99
N ASP A 161 1.33 5.60 -26.80
CA ASP A 161 1.68 5.44 -28.20
C ASP A 161 0.48 4.91 -29.01
N SER A 162 -0.45 5.78 -29.29
CA SER A 162 -1.40 5.60 -30.38
C SER A 162 -2.02 6.93 -30.80
N SER A 163 -1.18 7.86 -31.31
CA SER A 163 -1.63 8.93 -32.19
C SER A 163 -0.50 9.35 -33.12
N GLU A 164 -0.13 8.45 -34.01
CA GLU A 164 0.56 8.89 -35.24
C GLU A 164 -0.04 8.19 -36.43
N ASN A 165 -0.35 9.06 -37.36
CA ASN A 165 -0.35 8.84 -38.80
C ASN A 165 -1.68 8.51 -39.47
N HIS A 166 -2.38 9.58 -39.85
CA HIS A 166 -3.05 9.64 -41.15
C HIS A 166 -2.57 10.89 -41.86
N GLY A 167 -1.49 10.72 -42.58
CA GLY A 167 -1.14 11.60 -43.67
C GLY A 167 -2.19 11.48 -44.80
N SER A 168 -2.74 12.59 -45.21
CA SER A 168 -3.42 12.70 -46.50
C SER A 168 -2.86 13.92 -47.21
N ASP A 169 -2.10 13.56 -48.17
CA ASP A 169 -1.66 14.31 -49.35
C ASP A 169 -2.84 14.99 -50.07
N ALA A 170 -2.72 16.29 -50.36
CA ALA A 170 -3.33 16.95 -51.51
C ALA A 170 -2.73 18.32 -51.69
N ALA A 171 -2.09 18.49 -52.82
CA ALA A 171 -1.40 19.66 -53.36
C ALA A 171 -2.37 20.77 -53.85
N PRO A 172 -1.84 21.91 -54.32
CA PRO A 172 -2.45 23.22 -54.24
C PRO A 172 -3.23 23.62 -55.53
N THR A 173 -4.17 24.55 -55.36
CA THR A 173 -4.71 25.30 -56.54
C THR A 173 -4.81 26.78 -56.22
N GLU A 174 -4.31 27.53 -57.15
CA GLU A 174 -4.09 28.96 -57.25
C GLU A 174 -5.39 29.82 -57.30
N ALA A 175 -5.13 31.09 -56.98
CA ALA A 175 -5.64 32.34 -57.58
C ALA A 175 -7.11 32.73 -57.26
N THR A 176 -7.40 33.90 -56.79
CA THR A 176 -7.35 35.18 -57.51
C THR A 176 -7.97 36.28 -56.60
N SER A 177 -7.29 37.38 -56.61
CA SER A 177 -7.69 38.71 -56.15
C SER A 177 -9.17 39.12 -56.26
N THR A 178 -9.65 39.93 -55.35
CA THR A 178 -10.20 41.25 -55.69
C THR A 178 -10.43 42.11 -54.43
N GLN A 179 -9.97 43.35 -54.50
CA GLN A 179 -10.20 44.48 -53.61
C GLN A 179 -11.67 44.91 -53.58
N SER A 180 -12.07 45.54 -52.49
CA SER A 180 -12.76 46.84 -52.36
C SER A 180 -13.14 47.00 -50.88
N GLU A 181 -12.54 47.90 -50.15
CA GLU A 181 -12.90 49.29 -49.89
C GLU A 181 -14.40 49.49 -49.54
N ILE A 182 -14.51 50.12 -48.37
CA ILE A 182 -15.27 51.30 -48.02
C ILE A 182 -16.01 51.18 -46.69
N GLU A 183 -15.58 52.05 -45.79
CA GLU A 183 -16.25 52.97 -44.87
C GLU A 183 -17.61 52.57 -44.22
N GLY A 184 -17.65 52.94 -42.93
CA GLY A 184 -18.82 53.14 -42.10
C GLY A 184 -18.44 53.15 -40.62
#